data_158f136c9ff061976a7aaf211bbb68ff
#
_entry.id   158f136c9ff061976a7aaf211bbb68ff
#
_cell.length_a   1.000
_cell.length_b   1.000
_cell.length_c   1.000
_cell.angle_alpha   90.00
_cell.angle_beta   90.00
_cell.angle_gamma   90.00
#
_symmetry.space_group_name_H-M   'P 1'
#
loop_
_entity.id
_entity.type
_entity.pdbx_description
1 polymer ?
#
loop_
_entity_poly.entity_id
_entity_poly.type
_entity_poly.pdbx_seq_one_letter_code
_entity_poly.pdbx_strand_id
1 'polypeptide(L)'
;MKTILVLGGAGYIGSHTVYELIDGGYDVAVADNLETGFIEAVHPKARFYKGDIRDKAFIDSVFDAEKIDAVIHFAANSQVGESMIKPLKYYENNMGGTRTMLQSMVEHGVKYIVFSSTAAIYGEPERVPIMERDPTHPTNCYGETKLSMERMFHWASVAHDIHFVALRYFNACGSHPNGNIGEAHYPETHLIPIVLQVPNGQRKTVNIFGDDYGTRDGTCVRDYIHVCDLASAHVLAAEYLMHGGKNDVFNLGNGVGFTVREIVDAAEKVVGKPIACEIASRRAGDPAQLVASSEKAKTVLGWKPKYDDIDTIISTAWRWHSTHPCGYKA
;
A
#
# COMPACT_ATOMS: atom_id res chain seq x y z
N MET A 1 -17.77 20.46 4.48
CA MET A 1 -16.95 19.44 3.79
C MET A 1 -15.95 18.93 4.82
N LYS A 2 -15.72 17.64 4.94
CA LYS A 2 -14.72 17.10 5.87
C LYS A 2 -13.35 17.16 5.24
N THR A 3 -12.33 17.50 6.03
CA THR A 3 -10.93 17.62 5.60
C THR A 3 -10.16 16.36 6.03
N ILE A 4 -9.54 15.67 5.09
CA ILE A 4 -8.69 14.50 5.34
C ILE A 4 -7.23 14.87 5.10
N LEU A 5 -6.38 14.63 6.09
CA LEU A 5 -4.93 14.73 5.92
C LEU A 5 -4.38 13.39 5.46
N VAL A 6 -3.72 13.37 4.29
CA VAL A 6 -3.06 12.19 3.75
C VAL A 6 -1.55 12.35 3.89
N LEU A 7 -0.96 11.59 4.82
CA LEU A 7 0.49 11.53 5.02
C LEU A 7 1.09 10.48 4.06
N GLY A 8 2.07 10.89 3.24
CA GLY A 8 2.58 10.06 2.15
C GLY A 8 1.69 10.10 0.90
N GLY A 9 0.92 11.17 0.71
CA GLY A 9 -0.04 11.30 -0.38
C GLY A 9 0.56 11.58 -1.76
N ALA A 10 1.89 11.75 -1.87
CA ALA A 10 2.62 11.81 -3.13
C ALA A 10 3.18 10.44 -3.56
N GLY A 11 3.06 9.41 -2.72
CA GLY A 11 3.42 8.03 -3.03
C GLY A 11 2.36 7.31 -3.87
N TYR A 12 2.67 6.08 -4.30
CA TYR A 12 1.82 5.30 -5.18
C TYR A 12 0.40 5.11 -4.65
N ILE A 13 0.21 4.47 -3.50
CA ILE A 13 -1.14 4.21 -2.94
C ILE A 13 -1.76 5.51 -2.41
N GLY A 14 -0.94 6.38 -1.81
CA GLY A 14 -1.40 7.66 -1.25
C GLY A 14 -2.02 8.57 -2.31
N SER A 15 -1.39 8.71 -3.47
CA SER A 15 -1.91 9.55 -4.56
C SER A 15 -3.25 9.05 -5.10
N HIS A 16 -3.41 7.73 -5.29
CA HIS A 16 -4.68 7.13 -5.70
C HIS A 16 -5.78 7.37 -4.65
N THR A 17 -5.43 7.31 -3.35
CA THR A 17 -6.36 7.62 -2.27
C THR A 17 -6.75 9.10 -2.25
N VAL A 18 -5.82 10.00 -2.56
CA VAL A 18 -6.11 11.43 -2.71
C VAL A 18 -7.11 11.68 -3.84
N TYR A 19 -6.97 11.01 -4.99
CA TYR A 19 -7.92 11.09 -6.09
C TYR A 19 -9.30 10.60 -5.67
N GLU A 20 -9.40 9.41 -5.06
CA GLU A 20 -10.65 8.83 -4.58
C GLU A 20 -11.36 9.72 -3.56
N LEU A 21 -10.62 10.33 -2.62
CA LEU A 21 -11.16 11.28 -1.65
C LEU A 21 -11.74 12.54 -2.32
N ILE A 22 -11.02 13.11 -3.27
CA ILE A 22 -11.47 14.34 -3.98
C ILE A 22 -12.69 14.04 -4.84
N ASP A 23 -12.71 12.90 -5.53
CA ASP A 23 -13.87 12.45 -6.31
C ASP A 23 -15.07 12.15 -5.41
N GLY A 24 -14.83 11.67 -4.18
CA GLY A 24 -15.82 11.50 -3.11
C GLY A 24 -16.30 12.80 -2.44
N GLY A 25 -15.76 13.96 -2.84
CA GLY A 25 -16.19 15.28 -2.34
C GLY A 25 -15.54 15.68 -1.00
N TYR A 26 -14.43 15.07 -0.61
CA TYR A 26 -13.65 15.49 0.55
C TYR A 26 -12.72 16.64 0.20
N ASP A 27 -12.40 17.44 1.22
CA ASP A 27 -11.31 18.38 1.19
C ASP A 27 -10.02 17.69 1.61
N VAL A 28 -8.92 17.84 0.86
CA VAL A 28 -7.73 17.02 1.07
C VAL A 28 -6.48 17.87 1.24
N ALA A 29 -5.78 17.64 2.35
CA ALA A 29 -4.41 18.09 2.57
C ALA A 29 -3.46 16.89 2.43
N VAL A 30 -2.33 17.10 1.76
CA VAL A 30 -1.27 16.11 1.57
C VAL A 30 0.00 16.59 2.23
N ALA A 31 0.62 15.77 3.07
CA ALA A 31 1.96 16.02 3.59
C ALA A 31 2.91 14.90 3.16
N ASP A 32 4.02 15.26 2.52
CA ASP A 32 5.00 14.32 1.97
C ASP A 32 6.37 14.97 1.88
N ASN A 33 7.44 14.21 2.13
CA ASN A 33 8.81 14.71 2.02
C ASN A 33 9.41 14.54 0.61
N LEU A 34 8.70 13.82 -0.27
CA LEU A 34 9.13 13.49 -1.63
C LEU A 34 10.42 12.64 -1.70
N GLU A 35 10.72 11.86 -0.65
CA GLU A 35 11.87 10.92 -0.68
C GLU A 35 11.61 9.79 -1.69
N THR A 36 10.38 9.26 -1.72
CA THR A 36 9.94 8.21 -2.65
C THR A 36 8.70 8.58 -3.44
N GLY A 37 7.99 9.63 -3.04
CA GLY A 37 6.83 10.19 -3.71
C GLY A 37 7.20 11.22 -4.78
N PHE A 38 6.21 11.58 -5.61
CA PHE A 38 6.36 12.52 -6.72
C PHE A 38 5.31 13.62 -6.62
N ILE A 39 5.74 14.87 -6.76
CA ILE A 39 4.81 16.01 -6.72
C ILE A 39 3.79 15.95 -7.86
N GLU A 40 4.18 15.37 -9.00
CA GLU A 40 3.33 15.18 -10.19
C GLU A 40 2.19 14.18 -9.94
N ALA A 41 2.32 13.31 -8.92
CA ALA A 41 1.26 12.38 -8.52
C ALA A 41 0.19 13.05 -7.63
N VAL A 42 0.47 14.22 -7.07
CA VAL A 42 -0.47 14.92 -6.19
C VAL A 42 -1.59 15.53 -7.01
N HIS A 43 -2.84 15.28 -6.62
CA HIS A 43 -4.00 15.84 -7.31
C HIS A 43 -4.01 17.38 -7.22
N PRO A 44 -4.24 18.11 -8.31
CA PRO A 44 -4.12 19.59 -8.35
C PRO A 44 -5.09 20.34 -7.43
N LYS A 45 -6.16 19.70 -6.95
CA LYS A 45 -7.09 20.28 -5.97
C LYS A 45 -6.66 20.02 -4.52
N ALA A 46 -5.68 19.14 -4.27
CA ALA A 46 -5.17 18.91 -2.92
C ALA A 46 -4.21 20.04 -2.50
N ARG A 47 -4.27 20.43 -1.24
CA ARG A 47 -3.26 21.31 -0.65
C ARG A 47 -2.04 20.51 -0.27
N PHE A 48 -0.88 20.88 -0.78
CA PHE A 48 0.36 20.14 -0.58
C PHE A 48 1.30 20.84 0.39
N TYR A 49 1.78 20.09 1.38
CA TYR A 49 2.74 20.50 2.39
C TYR A 49 3.99 19.62 2.27
N LYS A 50 5.12 20.23 1.88
CA LYS A 50 6.39 19.50 1.77
C LYS A 50 7.11 19.50 3.10
N GLY A 51 7.31 18.31 3.68
CA GLY A 51 8.05 18.12 4.92
C GLY A 51 8.04 16.69 5.41
N ASP A 52 8.75 16.45 6.51
CA ASP A 52 8.98 15.11 7.05
C ASP A 52 8.09 14.85 8.26
N ILE A 53 7.46 13.67 8.32
CA ILE A 53 6.62 13.27 9.46
C ILE A 53 7.39 13.15 10.79
N ARG A 54 8.71 13.06 10.74
CA ARG A 54 9.59 13.02 11.92
C ARG A 54 9.80 14.42 12.52
N ASP A 55 9.58 15.45 11.74
CA ASP A 55 9.67 16.84 12.20
C ASP A 55 8.34 17.28 12.84
N LYS A 56 8.35 17.35 14.17
CA LYS A 56 7.15 17.75 14.92
C LYS A 56 6.69 19.17 14.58
N ALA A 57 7.61 20.11 14.41
CA ALA A 57 7.24 21.49 14.10
C ALA A 57 6.56 21.59 12.72
N PHE A 58 7.03 20.81 11.74
CA PHE A 58 6.37 20.71 10.45
C PHE A 58 4.97 20.11 10.57
N ILE A 59 4.83 18.98 11.25
CA ILE A 59 3.51 18.32 11.40
C ILE A 59 2.54 19.23 12.15
N ASP A 60 2.94 19.85 13.26
CA ASP A 60 2.11 20.80 13.98
C ASP A 60 1.64 21.97 13.09
N SER A 61 2.54 22.50 12.25
CA SER A 61 2.18 23.58 11.31
C SER A 61 1.09 23.17 10.31
N VAL A 62 1.04 21.89 9.90
CA VAL A 62 -0.04 21.37 9.05
C VAL A 62 -1.35 21.27 9.81
N PHE A 63 -1.32 20.79 11.06
CA PHE A 63 -2.50 20.68 11.92
C PHE A 63 -3.04 22.06 12.30
N ASP A 64 -2.18 23.07 12.49
CA ASP A 64 -2.59 24.45 12.75
C ASP A 64 -3.23 25.11 11.53
N ALA A 65 -2.72 24.81 10.33
CA ALA A 65 -3.23 25.38 9.08
C ALA A 65 -4.56 24.78 8.62
N GLU A 66 -4.85 23.53 9.02
CA GLU A 66 -5.95 22.72 8.50
C GLU A 66 -6.89 22.26 9.61
N LYS A 67 -8.21 22.39 9.39
CA LYS A 67 -9.20 21.79 10.27
C LYS A 67 -9.39 20.30 9.92
N ILE A 68 -8.50 19.44 10.41
CA ILE A 68 -8.44 18.04 10.06
C ILE A 68 -9.52 17.24 10.80
N ASP A 69 -10.35 16.50 10.06
CA ASP A 69 -11.35 15.58 10.61
C ASP A 69 -10.78 14.17 10.80
N ALA A 70 -9.92 13.69 9.89
CA ALA A 70 -9.25 12.40 9.99
C ALA A 70 -7.90 12.39 9.25
N VAL A 71 -7.04 11.44 9.64
CA VAL A 71 -5.73 11.21 9.02
C VAL A 71 -5.75 9.87 8.29
N ILE A 72 -5.16 9.81 7.09
CA ILE A 72 -4.79 8.55 6.42
C ILE A 72 -3.27 8.51 6.30
N HIS A 73 -2.66 7.46 6.85
CA HIS A 73 -1.22 7.39 7.03
C HIS A 73 -0.56 6.33 6.14
N PHE A 74 0.06 6.78 5.04
CA PHE A 74 0.88 5.96 4.13
C PHE A 74 2.38 6.19 4.33
N ALA A 75 2.79 7.34 4.87
CA ALA A 75 4.19 7.72 4.96
C ALA A 75 5.04 6.71 5.74
N ALA A 76 5.77 5.87 5.02
CA ALA A 76 6.63 4.83 5.59
C ALA A 76 7.64 4.35 4.55
N ASN A 77 8.81 3.89 5.01
CA ASN A 77 9.68 3.06 4.18
C ASN A 77 9.06 1.67 4.06
N SER A 78 9.00 1.10 2.84
CA SER A 78 8.25 -0.13 2.53
C SER A 78 9.04 -1.24 1.84
N GLN A 79 10.32 -1.03 1.52
CA GLN A 79 11.13 -2.02 0.83
C GLN A 79 11.64 -3.10 1.79
N VAL A 80 11.08 -4.32 1.70
CA VAL A 80 11.44 -5.46 2.56
C VAL A 80 12.93 -5.75 2.52
N GLY A 81 13.54 -5.82 1.32
CA GLY A 81 14.97 -6.09 1.17
C GLY A 81 15.87 -5.03 1.82
N GLU A 82 15.56 -3.73 1.63
CA GLU A 82 16.30 -2.64 2.28
C GLU A 82 16.16 -2.70 3.80
N SER A 83 14.97 -3.09 4.31
CA SER A 83 14.73 -3.16 5.76
C SER A 83 15.63 -4.15 6.48
N MET A 84 16.09 -5.21 5.80
CA MET A 84 17.02 -6.20 6.35
C MET A 84 18.47 -5.71 6.36
N ILE A 85 18.79 -4.72 5.54
CA ILE A 85 20.15 -4.14 5.44
C ILE A 85 20.27 -2.87 6.28
N LYS A 86 19.19 -2.08 6.35
CA LYS A 86 19.14 -0.78 7.06
C LYS A 86 18.00 -0.73 8.08
N PRO A 87 17.93 -1.65 9.07
CA PRO A 87 16.79 -1.73 9.97
C PRO A 87 16.53 -0.43 10.76
N LEU A 88 17.57 0.24 11.23
CA LEU A 88 17.43 1.46 12.03
C LEU A 88 16.76 2.61 11.25
N LYS A 89 17.00 2.71 9.92
CA LYS A 89 16.27 3.65 9.04
C LYS A 89 14.76 3.41 9.12
N TYR A 90 14.33 2.14 9.15
CA TYR A 90 12.91 1.76 9.23
C TYR A 90 12.31 2.07 10.59
N TYR A 91 13.04 1.80 11.68
CA TYR A 91 12.57 2.17 13.02
C TYR A 91 12.47 3.68 13.18
N GLU A 92 13.46 4.44 12.73
CA GLU A 92 13.48 5.90 12.82
C GLU A 92 12.35 6.52 12.01
N ASN A 93 12.18 6.13 10.75
CA ASN A 93 11.16 6.69 9.88
C ASN A 93 9.75 6.21 10.25
N ASN A 94 9.53 4.89 10.28
CA ASN A 94 8.19 4.34 10.43
C ASN A 94 7.65 4.56 11.85
N MET A 95 8.40 4.15 12.86
CA MET A 95 7.95 4.29 14.25
C MET A 95 8.15 5.71 14.77
N GLY A 96 9.30 6.33 14.50
CA GLY A 96 9.60 7.70 14.93
C GLY A 96 8.62 8.70 14.34
N GLY A 97 8.37 8.64 13.04
CA GLY A 97 7.39 9.49 12.36
C GLY A 97 5.96 9.26 12.86
N THR A 98 5.55 7.99 13.01
CA THR A 98 4.22 7.66 13.56
C THR A 98 4.04 8.20 14.98
N ARG A 99 5.05 8.08 15.85
CA ARG A 99 5.00 8.65 17.19
C ARG A 99 4.81 10.17 17.14
N THR A 100 5.58 10.86 16.32
CA THR A 100 5.49 12.32 16.16
C THR A 100 4.09 12.74 15.68
N MET A 101 3.58 12.08 14.66
CA MET A 101 2.22 12.31 14.14
C MET A 101 1.15 12.07 15.22
N LEU A 102 1.22 10.97 15.99
CA LEU A 102 0.27 10.70 17.07
C LEU A 102 0.30 11.76 18.17
N GLN A 103 1.49 12.28 18.52
CA GLN A 103 1.59 13.37 19.48
C GLN A 103 0.86 14.62 18.97
N SER A 104 1.06 14.99 17.70
CA SER A 104 0.37 16.13 17.10
C SER A 104 -1.15 15.91 17.00
N MET A 105 -1.61 14.69 16.65
CA MET A 105 -3.05 14.36 16.68
C MET A 105 -3.67 14.59 18.07
N VAL A 106 -3.01 14.12 19.12
CA VAL A 106 -3.49 14.30 20.52
C VAL A 106 -3.53 15.77 20.89
N GLU A 107 -2.47 16.53 20.63
CA GLU A 107 -2.35 17.95 20.97
C GLU A 107 -3.40 18.82 20.23
N HIS A 108 -3.75 18.46 18.97
CA HIS A 108 -4.74 19.19 18.16
C HIS A 108 -6.16 18.59 18.23
N GLY A 109 -6.36 17.55 19.03
CA GLY A 109 -7.68 16.94 19.24
C GLY A 109 -8.22 16.17 18.01
N VAL A 110 -7.38 15.76 17.09
CA VAL A 110 -7.76 14.91 15.93
C VAL A 110 -7.79 13.46 16.37
N LYS A 111 -8.92 12.79 16.16
CA LYS A 111 -9.20 11.48 16.80
C LYS A 111 -9.13 10.29 15.84
N TYR A 112 -9.34 10.47 14.55
CA TYR A 112 -9.55 9.37 13.60
C TYR A 112 -8.34 9.17 12.71
N ILE A 113 -7.87 7.92 12.63
CA ILE A 113 -6.75 7.55 11.76
C ILE A 113 -6.96 6.22 11.06
N VAL A 114 -6.73 6.20 9.76
CA VAL A 114 -6.60 4.97 8.96
C VAL A 114 -5.12 4.74 8.68
N PHE A 115 -4.65 3.56 9.01
CA PHE A 115 -3.25 3.18 8.87
C PHE A 115 -3.05 2.15 7.77
N SER A 116 -2.17 2.47 6.83
CA SER A 116 -1.65 1.56 5.82
C SER A 116 -0.71 0.54 6.48
N SER A 117 -1.25 -0.62 6.86
CA SER A 117 -0.49 -1.75 7.39
C SER A 117 -0.07 -2.70 6.26
N THR A 118 0.31 -3.92 6.56
CA THR A 118 0.86 -4.87 5.59
C THR A 118 0.59 -6.31 5.97
N ALA A 119 0.49 -7.20 4.98
CA ALA A 119 0.52 -8.64 5.19
C ALA A 119 1.87 -9.18 5.70
N ALA A 120 2.96 -8.43 5.56
CA ALA A 120 4.29 -8.83 6.05
C ALA A 120 4.35 -9.05 7.57
N ILE A 121 3.34 -8.56 8.32
CA ILE A 121 3.22 -8.81 9.77
C ILE A 121 2.91 -10.27 10.12
N TYR A 122 2.31 -11.03 9.18
CA TYR A 122 1.96 -12.44 9.41
C TYR A 122 3.17 -13.38 9.29
N GLY A 123 4.22 -12.94 8.55
CA GLY A 123 5.37 -13.81 8.25
C GLY A 123 4.98 -15.00 7.40
N GLU A 124 5.36 -16.21 7.84
CA GLU A 124 4.98 -17.47 7.18
C GLU A 124 3.64 -17.96 7.74
N PRO A 125 2.55 -17.95 6.95
CA PRO A 125 1.24 -18.31 7.44
C PRO A 125 1.09 -19.83 7.62
N GLU A 126 0.45 -20.27 8.71
CA GLU A 126 0.13 -21.66 8.94
C GLU A 126 -1.01 -22.17 8.04
N ARG A 127 -1.82 -21.26 7.51
CA ARG A 127 -2.97 -21.55 6.63
C ARG A 127 -3.24 -20.43 5.64
N VAL A 128 -3.90 -20.77 4.55
CA VAL A 128 -4.37 -19.87 3.51
C VAL A 128 -5.85 -20.17 3.24
N PRO A 129 -6.74 -19.16 3.14
CA PRO A 129 -6.47 -17.73 3.23
C PRO A 129 -6.18 -17.26 4.66
N ILE A 130 -5.29 -16.25 4.77
CA ILE A 130 -4.91 -15.61 6.04
C ILE A 130 -6.06 -14.75 6.56
N MET A 131 -6.40 -14.89 7.84
CA MET A 131 -7.43 -14.11 8.52
C MET A 131 -6.82 -13.12 9.51
N GLU A 132 -7.54 -12.06 9.87
CA GLU A 132 -7.06 -11.01 10.79
C GLU A 132 -6.71 -11.54 12.19
N ARG A 133 -7.33 -12.65 12.61
CA ARG A 133 -7.07 -13.32 13.88
C ARG A 133 -5.86 -14.25 13.88
N ASP A 134 -5.25 -14.48 12.71
CA ASP A 134 -4.09 -15.36 12.62
C ASP A 134 -2.86 -14.73 13.29
N PRO A 135 -1.95 -15.55 13.83
CA PRO A 135 -0.76 -15.06 14.52
C PRO A 135 0.06 -14.11 13.66
N THR A 136 0.62 -13.10 14.31
CA THR A 136 1.51 -12.12 13.67
C THR A 136 2.94 -12.36 14.11
N HIS A 137 3.78 -12.89 13.19
CA HIS A 137 5.18 -13.20 13.41
C HIS A 137 6.02 -12.69 12.24
N PRO A 138 6.30 -11.37 12.18
CA PRO A 138 7.08 -10.79 11.08
C PRO A 138 8.43 -11.47 10.92
N THR A 139 8.84 -11.77 9.69
CA THR A 139 10.13 -12.35 9.34
C THR A 139 11.13 -11.32 8.81
N ASN A 140 10.74 -10.05 8.78
CA ASN A 140 11.58 -8.94 8.31
C ASN A 140 11.31 -7.66 9.09
N CYS A 141 12.29 -6.75 9.08
CA CYS A 141 12.23 -5.50 9.84
C CYS A 141 11.08 -4.58 9.41
N TYR A 142 10.75 -4.53 8.12
CA TYR A 142 9.60 -3.76 7.64
C TYR A 142 8.29 -4.22 8.31
N GLY A 143 8.01 -5.54 8.25
CA GLY A 143 6.83 -6.12 8.90
C GLY A 143 6.82 -5.88 10.40
N GLU A 144 7.98 -6.00 11.08
CA GLU A 144 8.09 -5.72 12.53
C GLU A 144 7.77 -4.24 12.84
N THR A 145 8.27 -3.29 12.05
CA THR A 145 7.94 -1.87 12.28
C THR A 145 6.45 -1.60 12.07
N LYS A 146 5.83 -2.20 11.05
CA LYS A 146 4.38 -2.05 10.81
C LYS A 146 3.53 -2.64 11.95
N LEU A 147 3.88 -3.83 12.44
CA LEU A 147 3.21 -4.43 13.61
C LEU A 147 3.40 -3.57 14.87
N SER A 148 4.60 -3.03 15.07
CA SER A 148 4.88 -2.11 16.19
C SER A 148 4.06 -0.83 16.09
N MET A 149 3.83 -0.29 14.88
CA MET A 149 2.95 0.85 14.66
C MET A 149 1.48 0.50 15.01
N GLU A 150 0.96 -0.69 14.63
CA GLU A 150 -0.38 -1.13 15.05
C GLU A 150 -0.51 -1.18 16.57
N ARG A 151 0.51 -1.69 17.27
CA ARG A 151 0.55 -1.70 18.75
C ARG A 151 0.60 -0.28 19.32
N MET A 152 1.29 0.64 18.68
CA MET A 152 1.34 2.05 19.07
C MET A 152 -0.04 2.71 18.96
N PHE A 153 -0.78 2.48 17.86
CA PHE A 153 -2.17 2.94 17.71
C PHE A 153 -3.08 2.35 18.78
N HIS A 154 -2.94 1.06 19.10
CA HIS A 154 -3.71 0.44 20.16
C HIS A 154 -3.51 1.16 21.51
N TRP A 155 -2.26 1.39 21.92
CA TRP A 155 -2.00 2.08 23.20
C TRP A 155 -2.40 3.56 23.18
N ALA A 156 -2.25 4.24 22.03
CA ALA A 156 -2.77 5.61 21.88
C ALA A 156 -4.28 5.65 21.99
N SER A 157 -5.00 4.64 21.48
CA SER A 157 -6.45 4.55 21.61
C SER A 157 -6.93 4.34 23.05
N VAL A 158 -6.16 3.59 23.84
CA VAL A 158 -6.47 3.37 25.27
C VAL A 158 -6.28 4.65 26.10
N ALA A 159 -5.24 5.44 25.75
CA ALA A 159 -4.81 6.57 26.58
C ALA A 159 -5.42 7.92 26.13
N HIS A 160 -5.73 8.12 24.87
CA HIS A 160 -5.96 9.44 24.27
C HIS A 160 -7.19 9.55 23.37
N ASP A 161 -8.16 8.62 23.47
CA ASP A 161 -9.38 8.63 22.64
C ASP A 161 -9.07 8.71 21.12
N ILE A 162 -7.99 8.05 20.69
CA ILE A 162 -7.67 7.86 19.30
C ILE A 162 -8.43 6.64 18.77
N HIS A 163 -9.10 6.80 17.64
CA HIS A 163 -9.80 5.73 16.94
C HIS A 163 -9.04 5.37 15.68
N PHE A 164 -8.73 4.09 15.49
CA PHE A 164 -7.92 3.66 14.35
C PHE A 164 -8.50 2.45 13.63
N VAL A 165 -8.23 2.41 12.33
CA VAL A 165 -8.35 1.22 11.49
C VAL A 165 -6.99 0.95 10.85
N ALA A 166 -6.51 -0.30 10.96
CA ALA A 166 -5.33 -0.76 10.23
C ALA A 166 -5.77 -1.65 9.05
N LEU A 167 -5.35 -1.30 7.85
CA LEU A 167 -5.62 -2.05 6.63
C LEU A 167 -4.38 -2.86 6.25
N ARG A 168 -4.47 -4.19 6.36
CA ARG A 168 -3.40 -5.14 6.06
C ARG A 168 -3.59 -5.68 4.66
N TYR A 169 -2.74 -5.26 3.73
CA TYR A 169 -2.82 -5.69 2.35
C TYR A 169 -1.52 -6.28 1.82
N PHE A 170 -1.63 -6.91 0.68
CA PHE A 170 -0.59 -7.70 0.05
C PHE A 170 0.08 -6.87 -1.05
N ASN A 171 0.01 -7.31 -2.30
CA ASN A 171 0.70 -6.60 -3.38
C ASN A 171 -0.26 -5.59 -4.03
N ALA A 172 -0.06 -4.32 -3.76
CA ALA A 172 -0.72 -3.26 -4.51
C ALA A 172 -0.26 -3.28 -5.97
N CYS A 173 -1.19 -3.10 -6.90
CA CYS A 173 -0.88 -3.18 -8.33
C CYS A 173 -1.87 -2.38 -9.18
N GLY A 174 -1.58 -2.26 -10.47
CA GLY A 174 -2.40 -1.48 -11.38
C GLY A 174 -2.09 0.01 -11.36
N SER A 175 -2.88 0.78 -12.04
CA SER A 175 -2.81 2.24 -12.05
C SER A 175 -4.18 2.86 -12.26
N HIS A 176 -4.30 4.15 -12.06
CA HIS A 176 -5.57 4.84 -12.23
C HIS A 176 -6.07 4.66 -13.69
N PRO A 177 -7.36 4.33 -13.91
CA PRO A 177 -7.90 4.02 -15.23
C PRO A 177 -7.76 5.15 -16.26
N ASN A 178 -7.63 6.41 -15.81
CA ASN A 178 -7.38 7.55 -16.70
C ASN A 178 -5.92 7.64 -17.20
N GLY A 179 -4.98 6.86 -16.60
CA GLY A 179 -3.56 6.85 -16.95
C GLY A 179 -2.75 8.06 -16.47
N ASN A 180 -3.31 8.92 -15.62
CA ASN A 180 -2.64 10.14 -15.14
C ASN A 180 -1.69 9.87 -13.98
N ILE A 181 -1.95 8.84 -13.18
CA ILE A 181 -1.12 8.42 -12.05
C ILE A 181 -0.96 6.91 -12.04
N GLY A 182 0.19 6.45 -11.58
CA GLY A 182 0.54 5.03 -11.51
C GLY A 182 1.74 4.76 -10.64
N GLU A 183 2.22 3.53 -10.68
CA GLU A 183 3.34 3.06 -9.88
C GLU A 183 4.67 3.53 -10.45
N ALA A 184 5.52 4.11 -9.59
CA ALA A 184 6.90 4.45 -9.92
C ALA A 184 7.78 4.31 -8.67
N HIS A 185 8.70 3.34 -8.69
CA HIS A 185 9.66 3.11 -7.62
C HIS A 185 11.10 3.05 -8.17
N TYR A 186 12.04 3.53 -7.37
CA TYR A 186 13.46 3.50 -7.71
C TYR A 186 14.29 3.00 -6.51
N PRO A 187 14.85 1.76 -6.58
CA PRO A 187 14.66 0.76 -7.66
C PRO A 187 13.25 0.13 -7.65
N GLU A 188 12.81 -0.36 -8.82
CA GLU A 188 11.58 -1.14 -8.92
C GLU A 188 11.81 -2.59 -8.48
N THR A 189 10.94 -3.08 -7.61
CA THR A 189 11.03 -4.44 -7.02
C THR A 189 9.74 -5.25 -7.12
N HIS A 190 8.63 -4.62 -7.55
CA HIS A 190 7.34 -5.28 -7.67
C HIS A 190 7.21 -6.06 -8.98
N LEU A 191 6.55 -7.21 -8.91
CA LEU A 191 6.52 -8.16 -10.03
C LEU A 191 5.88 -7.57 -11.29
N ILE A 192 4.69 -6.99 -11.19
CA ILE A 192 3.95 -6.50 -12.37
C ILE A 192 4.74 -5.44 -13.14
N PRO A 193 5.26 -4.36 -12.52
CA PRO A 193 6.14 -3.43 -13.22
C PRO A 193 7.36 -4.09 -13.84
N ILE A 194 8.03 -5.02 -13.13
CA ILE A 194 9.20 -5.74 -13.65
C ILE A 194 8.85 -6.56 -14.90
N VAL A 195 7.70 -7.25 -14.90
CA VAL A 195 7.20 -8.01 -16.05
C VAL A 195 6.95 -7.07 -17.23
N LEU A 196 6.31 -5.93 -16.99
CA LEU A 196 6.00 -4.93 -18.02
C LEU A 196 7.23 -4.17 -18.57
N GLN A 197 8.34 -4.16 -17.83
CA GLN A 197 9.62 -3.60 -18.35
C GLN A 197 10.18 -4.39 -19.54
N VAL A 198 9.84 -5.68 -19.68
CA VAL A 198 10.32 -6.48 -20.82
C VAL A 198 9.72 -6.01 -22.14
N PRO A 199 8.39 -5.96 -22.32
CA PRO A 199 7.80 -5.45 -23.57
C PRO A 199 8.06 -3.95 -23.80
N ASN A 200 8.40 -3.18 -22.76
CA ASN A 200 8.86 -1.79 -22.85
C ASN A 200 10.33 -1.66 -23.30
N GLY A 201 11.07 -2.77 -23.44
CA GLY A 201 12.48 -2.75 -23.84
C GLY A 201 13.47 -2.31 -22.76
N GLN A 202 13.02 -2.16 -21.51
CA GLN A 202 13.85 -1.74 -20.36
C GLN A 202 14.57 -2.91 -19.70
N ARG A 203 14.10 -4.15 -19.94
CA ARG A 203 14.63 -5.39 -19.38
C ARG A 203 14.61 -6.48 -20.45
N LYS A 204 15.59 -7.38 -20.41
CA LYS A 204 15.65 -8.51 -21.35
C LYS A 204 14.76 -9.67 -20.94
N THR A 205 14.78 -10.03 -19.66
CA THR A 205 14.09 -11.20 -19.10
C THR A 205 13.54 -10.91 -17.71
N VAL A 206 12.53 -11.68 -17.29
CA VAL A 206 12.02 -11.72 -15.91
C VAL A 206 12.58 -12.96 -15.21
N ASN A 207 13.11 -12.82 -14.00
CA ASN A 207 13.51 -13.96 -13.17
C ASN A 207 12.30 -14.49 -12.40
N ILE A 208 11.96 -15.76 -12.59
CA ILE A 208 11.01 -16.52 -11.78
C ILE A 208 11.80 -17.25 -10.69
N PHE A 209 11.61 -16.86 -9.42
CA PHE A 209 12.39 -17.38 -8.30
C PHE A 209 11.78 -18.68 -7.75
N GLY A 210 12.22 -19.81 -8.30
CA GLY A 210 11.71 -21.15 -8.00
C GLY A 210 10.49 -21.54 -8.85
N ASP A 211 10.49 -22.79 -9.30
CA ASP A 211 9.41 -23.41 -10.08
C ASP A 211 9.01 -24.79 -9.52
N ASP A 212 9.43 -25.06 -8.28
CA ASP A 212 9.27 -26.31 -7.58
C ASP A 212 8.48 -26.16 -6.26
N TYR A 213 7.72 -25.06 -6.08
CA TYR A 213 6.81 -24.89 -4.94
C TYR A 213 5.60 -25.81 -5.07
N GLY A 214 5.01 -26.23 -3.94
CA GLY A 214 3.77 -27.01 -3.90
C GLY A 214 2.53 -26.19 -4.29
N THR A 215 2.55 -25.58 -5.45
CA THR A 215 1.49 -24.75 -6.03
C THR A 215 1.02 -25.31 -7.37
N ARG A 216 -0.01 -24.74 -7.97
CA ARG A 216 -0.62 -25.29 -9.20
C ARG A 216 0.30 -25.32 -10.43
N ASP A 217 1.33 -24.47 -10.48
CA ASP A 217 2.30 -24.42 -11.59
C ASP A 217 3.77 -24.40 -11.12
N GLY A 218 4.00 -24.63 -9.83
CA GLY A 218 5.32 -24.65 -9.22
C GLY A 218 5.86 -23.29 -8.83
N THR A 219 5.22 -22.15 -9.21
CA THR A 219 5.68 -20.81 -8.82
C THR A 219 4.90 -20.26 -7.61
N CYS A 220 5.44 -19.26 -6.92
CA CYS A 220 4.78 -18.67 -5.75
C CYS A 220 3.41 -18.09 -6.09
N VAL A 221 2.45 -18.22 -5.16
CA VAL A 221 1.14 -17.56 -5.23
C VAL A 221 1.14 -16.32 -4.36
N ARG A 222 0.71 -15.19 -4.93
CA ARG A 222 0.55 -13.92 -4.21
C ARG A 222 -0.83 -13.34 -4.46
N ASP A 223 -1.33 -12.62 -3.46
CA ASP A 223 -2.55 -11.85 -3.60
C ASP A 223 -2.21 -10.47 -4.18
N TYR A 224 -2.90 -10.12 -5.25
CA TYR A 224 -2.76 -8.82 -5.94
C TYR A 224 -4.04 -8.04 -5.80
N ILE A 225 -3.91 -6.79 -5.39
CA ILE A 225 -5.04 -5.90 -5.17
C ILE A 225 -4.85 -4.62 -5.95
N HIS A 226 -5.84 -4.25 -6.73
CA HIS A 226 -5.79 -3.03 -7.52
C HIS A 226 -5.70 -1.80 -6.63
N VAL A 227 -4.82 -0.87 -6.96
CA VAL A 227 -4.55 0.33 -6.15
C VAL A 227 -5.78 1.22 -5.95
N CYS A 228 -6.72 1.27 -6.91
CA CYS A 228 -7.99 1.99 -6.75
C CYS A 228 -8.93 1.30 -5.77
N ASP A 229 -8.91 -0.04 -5.69
CA ASP A 229 -9.69 -0.79 -4.69
C ASP A 229 -9.09 -0.61 -3.29
N LEU A 230 -7.76 -0.51 -3.19
CA LEU A 230 -7.11 -0.09 -1.94
C LEU A 230 -7.51 1.33 -1.55
N ALA A 231 -7.51 2.27 -2.48
CA ALA A 231 -7.92 3.65 -2.24
C ALA A 231 -9.35 3.71 -1.69
N SER A 232 -10.30 3.01 -2.33
CA SER A 232 -11.69 2.94 -1.85
C SER A 232 -11.82 2.35 -0.45
N ALA A 233 -11.02 1.32 -0.11
CA ALA A 233 -11.00 0.74 1.22
C ALA A 233 -10.53 1.73 2.29
N HIS A 234 -9.53 2.57 1.99
CA HIS A 234 -9.05 3.61 2.91
C HIS A 234 -10.12 4.69 3.15
N VAL A 235 -10.85 5.09 2.11
CA VAL A 235 -11.97 6.04 2.24
C VAL A 235 -13.07 5.46 3.10
N LEU A 236 -13.52 4.22 2.82
CA LEU A 236 -14.54 3.52 3.62
C LEU A 236 -14.12 3.34 5.07
N ALA A 237 -12.85 3.05 5.35
CA ALA A 237 -12.33 2.92 6.70
C ALA A 237 -12.35 4.26 7.46
N ALA A 238 -12.03 5.37 6.78
CA ALA A 238 -12.14 6.71 7.37
C ALA A 238 -13.60 7.06 7.68
N GLU A 239 -14.51 6.78 6.76
CA GLU A 239 -15.95 6.97 6.96
C GLU A 239 -16.46 6.11 8.12
N TYR A 240 -16.09 4.84 8.18
CA TYR A 240 -16.46 3.93 9.25
C TYR A 240 -16.08 4.51 10.62
N LEU A 241 -14.84 5.00 10.79
CA LEU A 241 -14.41 5.62 12.04
C LEU A 241 -15.18 6.91 12.36
N MET A 242 -15.33 7.80 11.38
CA MET A 242 -16.04 9.07 11.57
C MET A 242 -17.55 8.91 11.86
N HIS A 243 -18.12 7.73 11.57
CA HIS A 243 -19.49 7.38 11.93
C HIS A 243 -19.60 6.52 13.22
N GLY A 244 -18.56 6.49 14.04
CA GLY A 244 -18.56 5.81 15.34
C GLY A 244 -18.18 4.34 15.29
N GLY A 245 -17.51 3.90 14.21
CA GLY A 245 -16.92 2.57 14.09
C GLY A 245 -15.85 2.32 15.17
N LYS A 246 -15.67 1.07 15.55
CA LYS A 246 -14.70 0.66 16.58
C LYS A 246 -13.30 0.52 15.98
N ASN A 247 -12.28 0.61 16.83
CA ASN A 247 -10.90 0.27 16.47
C ASN A 247 -10.85 -1.16 15.94
N ASP A 248 -10.25 -1.34 14.77
CA ASP A 248 -10.22 -2.65 14.12
C ASP A 248 -9.06 -2.79 13.12
N VAL A 249 -8.85 -4.02 12.67
CA VAL A 249 -7.92 -4.37 11.60
C VAL A 249 -8.67 -5.12 10.51
N PHE A 250 -8.33 -4.87 9.24
CA PHE A 250 -8.94 -5.53 8.09
C PHE A 250 -7.88 -5.98 7.10
N ASN A 251 -8.00 -7.24 6.67
CA ASN A 251 -7.24 -7.72 5.53
C ASN A 251 -7.89 -7.26 4.23
N LEU A 252 -7.06 -6.85 3.28
CA LEU A 252 -7.48 -6.50 1.94
C LEU A 252 -6.72 -7.34 0.93
N GLY A 253 -7.43 -8.09 0.13
CA GLY A 253 -6.91 -8.94 -0.93
C GLY A 253 -8.05 -9.36 -1.85
N ASN A 254 -7.72 -9.94 -3.00
CA ASN A 254 -8.74 -10.47 -3.89
C ASN A 254 -9.22 -11.87 -3.47
N GLY A 255 -8.45 -12.56 -2.61
CA GLY A 255 -8.81 -13.83 -2.00
C GLY A 255 -8.57 -15.07 -2.89
N VAL A 256 -8.15 -14.90 -4.14
CA VAL A 256 -7.87 -15.99 -5.09
C VAL A 256 -6.37 -16.26 -5.17
N GLY A 257 -5.57 -15.22 -5.26
CA GLY A 257 -4.13 -15.27 -5.48
C GLY A 257 -3.75 -15.73 -6.90
N PHE A 258 -2.68 -15.14 -7.42
CA PHE A 258 -2.14 -15.47 -8.74
C PHE A 258 -0.70 -15.99 -8.60
N THR A 259 -0.34 -16.97 -9.41
CA THR A 259 1.03 -17.44 -9.51
C THR A 259 1.87 -16.44 -10.31
N VAL A 260 3.19 -16.56 -10.21
CA VAL A 260 4.08 -15.71 -11.02
C VAL A 260 3.88 -15.96 -12.50
N ARG A 261 3.65 -17.22 -12.93
CA ARG A 261 3.39 -17.56 -14.34
C ARG A 261 2.08 -16.96 -14.83
N GLU A 262 1.00 -17.06 -14.05
CA GLU A 262 -0.28 -16.44 -14.40
C GLU A 262 -0.18 -14.92 -14.60
N ILE A 263 0.66 -14.23 -13.82
CA ILE A 263 0.94 -12.80 -14.02
C ILE A 263 1.65 -12.56 -15.36
N VAL A 264 2.63 -13.39 -15.69
CA VAL A 264 3.35 -13.28 -16.98
C VAL A 264 2.42 -13.56 -18.15
N ASP A 265 1.64 -14.64 -18.08
CA ASP A 265 0.69 -15.03 -19.14
C ASP A 265 -0.37 -13.95 -19.38
N ALA A 266 -0.91 -13.36 -18.30
CA ALA A 266 -1.84 -12.23 -18.39
C ALA A 266 -1.19 -10.99 -19.01
N ALA A 267 0.08 -10.72 -18.69
CA ALA A 267 0.82 -9.61 -19.26
C ALA A 267 1.09 -9.84 -20.77
N GLU A 268 1.48 -11.05 -21.18
CA GLU A 268 1.63 -11.41 -22.61
C GLU A 268 0.34 -11.20 -23.39
N LYS A 269 -0.77 -11.67 -22.83
CA LYS A 269 -2.12 -11.53 -23.41
C LYS A 269 -2.51 -10.07 -23.58
N VAL A 270 -2.33 -9.25 -22.57
CA VAL A 270 -2.72 -7.83 -22.58
C VAL A 270 -1.83 -7.01 -23.50
N VAL A 271 -0.52 -7.24 -23.44
CA VAL A 271 0.46 -6.48 -24.24
C VAL A 271 0.52 -6.94 -25.69
N GLY A 272 0.15 -8.20 -25.97
CA GLY A 272 0.22 -8.82 -27.29
C GLY A 272 1.66 -9.15 -27.73
N LYS A 273 2.59 -9.30 -26.78
CA LYS A 273 4.00 -9.63 -27.04
C LYS A 273 4.48 -10.69 -26.05
N PRO A 274 5.38 -11.61 -26.47
CA PRO A 274 5.98 -12.57 -25.56
C PRO A 274 6.89 -11.87 -24.55
N ILE A 275 6.93 -12.42 -23.32
CA ILE A 275 7.75 -11.93 -22.22
C ILE A 275 8.76 -13.01 -21.83
N ALA A 276 10.02 -12.78 -22.14
CA ALA A 276 11.09 -13.74 -21.84
C ALA A 276 11.27 -13.90 -20.33
N CYS A 277 11.28 -15.15 -19.87
CA CYS A 277 11.46 -15.52 -18.47
C CYS A 277 12.63 -16.50 -18.27
N GLU A 278 13.33 -16.39 -17.16
CA GLU A 278 14.37 -17.32 -16.73
C GLU A 278 14.05 -17.83 -15.31
N ILE A 279 14.24 -19.14 -15.08
CA ILE A 279 14.08 -19.73 -13.76
C ILE A 279 15.35 -19.46 -12.96
N ALA A 280 15.19 -18.88 -11.79
CA ALA A 280 16.26 -18.66 -10.82
C ALA A 280 15.99 -19.45 -9.52
N SER A 281 17.01 -19.62 -8.69
CA SER A 281 16.87 -20.28 -7.38
C SER A 281 15.83 -19.54 -6.52
N ARG A 282 15.13 -20.29 -5.65
CA ARG A 282 14.19 -19.70 -4.67
C ARG A 282 14.85 -18.61 -3.84
N ARG A 283 14.11 -17.57 -3.52
CA ARG A 283 14.52 -16.61 -2.51
C ARG A 283 14.38 -17.22 -1.11
N ALA A 284 15.38 -17.03 -0.27
CA ALA A 284 15.30 -17.49 1.12
C ALA A 284 14.13 -16.82 1.86
N GLY A 285 13.32 -17.60 2.56
CA GLY A 285 12.19 -17.09 3.33
C GLY A 285 10.96 -16.67 2.50
N ASP A 286 10.90 -17.04 1.21
CA ASP A 286 9.74 -16.72 0.36
C ASP A 286 8.67 -17.83 0.53
N PRO A 287 7.49 -17.57 1.15
CA PRO A 287 6.47 -18.59 1.33
C PRO A 287 5.83 -18.97 -0.01
N ALA A 288 5.40 -20.24 -0.12
CA ALA A 288 4.74 -20.74 -1.32
C ALA A 288 3.47 -19.96 -1.67
N GLN A 289 2.68 -19.58 -0.66
CA GLN A 289 1.40 -18.90 -0.86
C GLN A 289 1.18 -17.81 0.18
N LEU A 290 0.76 -16.63 -0.28
CA LEU A 290 0.30 -15.52 0.56
C LEU A 290 -0.98 -14.97 -0.05
N VAL A 291 -2.13 -15.35 0.53
CA VAL A 291 -3.48 -14.95 0.08
C VAL A 291 -4.32 -14.58 1.30
N ALA A 292 -5.02 -13.45 1.24
CA ALA A 292 -5.86 -12.96 2.34
C ALA A 292 -7.32 -13.36 2.20
N SER A 293 -7.99 -13.50 3.34
CA SER A 293 -9.44 -13.37 3.40
C SER A 293 -9.80 -11.90 3.61
N SER A 294 -10.59 -11.32 2.72
CA SER A 294 -11.13 -9.96 2.85
C SER A 294 -12.61 -9.92 3.26
N GLU A 295 -13.15 -11.05 3.71
CA GLU A 295 -14.57 -11.17 4.08
C GLU A 295 -14.99 -10.18 5.18
N LYS A 296 -14.10 -9.91 6.12
CA LYS A 296 -14.37 -8.92 7.19
C LYS A 296 -14.48 -7.51 6.62
N ALA A 297 -13.59 -7.10 5.72
CA ALA A 297 -13.66 -5.80 5.06
C ALA A 297 -14.95 -5.66 4.23
N LYS A 298 -15.34 -6.69 3.50
CA LYS A 298 -16.59 -6.73 2.72
C LYS A 298 -17.81 -6.59 3.61
N THR A 299 -17.87 -7.30 4.73
CA THR A 299 -19.06 -7.33 5.61
C THR A 299 -19.16 -6.11 6.52
N VAL A 300 -18.05 -5.61 7.06
CA VAL A 300 -18.05 -4.53 8.06
C VAL A 300 -17.93 -3.15 7.40
N LEU A 301 -17.00 -2.99 6.44
CA LEU A 301 -16.81 -1.71 5.73
C LEU A 301 -17.73 -1.59 4.50
N GLY A 302 -18.39 -2.68 4.07
CA GLY A 302 -19.12 -2.71 2.81
C GLY A 302 -18.20 -2.62 1.57
N TRP A 303 -16.92 -2.93 1.74
CA TRP A 303 -15.93 -2.84 0.67
C TRP A 303 -16.24 -3.81 -0.47
N LYS A 304 -16.23 -3.31 -1.70
CA LYS A 304 -16.51 -4.08 -2.92
C LYS A 304 -15.43 -3.74 -3.95
N PRO A 305 -14.42 -4.60 -4.13
CA PRO A 305 -13.42 -4.38 -5.17
C PRO A 305 -14.08 -4.37 -6.55
N LYS A 306 -13.60 -3.49 -7.42
CA LYS A 306 -14.13 -3.30 -8.80
C LYS A 306 -13.15 -3.83 -9.85
N TYR A 307 -11.89 -4.03 -9.49
CA TYR A 307 -10.78 -4.37 -10.38
C TYR A 307 -10.13 -5.68 -9.91
N ASP A 308 -10.93 -6.74 -9.75
CA ASP A 308 -10.50 -8.01 -9.14
C ASP A 308 -9.98 -9.04 -10.16
N ASP A 309 -10.15 -8.79 -11.46
CA ASP A 309 -9.59 -9.63 -12.51
C ASP A 309 -8.18 -9.20 -12.93
N ILE A 310 -7.32 -10.19 -13.23
CA ILE A 310 -5.91 -9.95 -13.52
C ILE A 310 -5.70 -9.20 -14.84
N ASP A 311 -6.53 -9.42 -15.85
CA ASP A 311 -6.42 -8.75 -17.15
C ASP A 311 -6.67 -7.24 -17.00
N THR A 312 -7.65 -6.85 -16.19
CA THR A 312 -7.93 -5.45 -15.84
C THR A 312 -6.78 -4.82 -15.07
N ILE A 313 -6.24 -5.51 -14.06
CA ILE A 313 -5.07 -5.07 -13.29
C ILE A 313 -3.90 -4.79 -14.22
N ILE A 314 -3.54 -5.77 -15.06
CA ILE A 314 -2.43 -5.64 -16.01
C ILE A 314 -2.69 -4.55 -17.07
N SER A 315 -3.94 -4.42 -17.55
CA SER A 315 -4.29 -3.42 -18.57
C SER A 315 -4.11 -1.99 -18.05
N THR A 316 -4.51 -1.71 -16.80
CA THR A 316 -4.30 -0.40 -16.20
C THR A 316 -2.81 -0.13 -15.96
N ALA A 317 -2.07 -1.12 -15.42
CA ALA A 317 -0.62 -1.03 -15.23
C ALA A 317 0.11 -0.79 -16.57
N TRP A 318 -0.24 -1.54 -17.62
CA TRP A 318 0.36 -1.38 -18.94
C TRP A 318 0.09 0.00 -19.56
N ARG A 319 -1.13 0.52 -19.41
CA ARG A 319 -1.46 1.88 -19.86
C ARG A 319 -0.52 2.92 -19.27
N TRP A 320 -0.24 2.82 -17.97
CA TRP A 320 0.69 3.71 -17.29
C TRP A 320 2.14 3.48 -17.76
N HIS A 321 2.66 2.26 -17.61
CA HIS A 321 4.07 1.98 -17.88
C HIS A 321 4.47 2.13 -19.34
N SER A 322 3.56 1.91 -20.28
CA SER A 322 3.84 2.10 -21.73
C SER A 322 3.96 3.58 -22.11
N THR A 323 3.25 4.46 -21.42
CA THR A 323 3.29 5.91 -21.65
C THR A 323 4.26 6.64 -20.74
N HIS A 324 4.64 6.03 -19.62
CA HIS A 324 5.54 6.58 -18.60
C HIS A 324 6.66 5.57 -18.28
N PRO A 325 7.54 5.22 -19.24
CA PRO A 325 8.58 4.19 -19.02
C PRO A 325 9.57 4.59 -17.91
N CYS A 326 9.75 5.89 -17.69
CA CYS A 326 10.57 6.44 -16.60
C CYS A 326 9.72 6.95 -15.42
N GLY A 327 8.47 6.46 -15.25
CA GLY A 327 7.55 6.95 -14.23
C GLY A 327 7.27 8.44 -14.39
N TYR A 328 7.36 9.19 -13.30
CA TYR A 328 7.18 10.66 -13.28
C TYR A 328 8.44 11.44 -13.68
N LYS A 329 9.55 10.77 -13.95
CA LYS A 329 10.77 11.43 -14.43
C LYS A 329 10.69 11.58 -15.95
N ALA A 330 10.81 12.80 -16.43
CA ALA A 330 10.86 13.12 -17.86
C ALA A 330 12.12 12.57 -18.53
#